data_2eb2732797e98fe265f762f2cddc0ece
#
_entry.id   2eb2732797e98fe265f762f2cddc0ece
#
_cell.length_a   1.000
_cell.length_b   1.000
_cell.length_c   1.000
_cell.angle_alpha   90.00
_cell.angle_beta   90.00
_cell.angle_gamma   90.00
#
_symmetry.space_group_name_H-M   'P 1'
#
loop_
_entity.id
_entity.type
_entity.pdbx_description
1 polymer ?
#
loop_
_entity_poly.entity_id
_entity_poly.type
_entity_poly.pdbx_seq_one_letter_code
_entity_poly.pdbx_strand_id
1 'polypeptide(L)'
;MRRTDLVADVTGSGALGTDPYLSEPWGLVLPQMLPAVVASRRSNTSTFYPLRGRTLPDAVPPLLHLPGGTHGLSFGVRGVVANSSDGFIFSVAGREAPARVVYAGTGGMIAAWSPEMDRAIAVFAADDSASYTGLAIATSSTPSERHLYATDFHNGRIDVLDTGFRKQAVTGTKYPFIDPALPPGYAPFGIAVIEDLVYVAYAQRPASSGAYPVTGAGLGLVGVFTPGGDFITRLIGTAGALNAPWAIVRVPAGSEFPFAGALLVGNSGDGTIHAFDVRTGTLLGALADERGAMLVIANLHGLAFGNGSAGQPRTTLFFTAGANGGVQGWYGRLDAAVPAE
;
A
#
# COMPACT_ATOMS: atom_id res chain seq x y z
N MET A 1 0.71 -17.17 14.06
CA MET A 1 1.74 -16.15 13.65
C MET A 1 2.39 -15.56 14.88
N ARG A 2 3.71 -15.39 14.84
CA ARG A 2 4.44 -14.61 15.85
C ARG A 2 4.57 -13.17 15.37
N ARG A 3 3.97 -12.24 16.12
CA ARG A 3 4.09 -10.81 15.87
C ARG A 3 5.34 -10.26 16.58
N THR A 4 6.10 -9.42 15.87
CA THR A 4 7.20 -8.64 16.42
C THR A 4 7.03 -7.18 16.00
N ASP A 5 6.87 -6.29 16.97
CA ASP A 5 6.81 -4.86 16.72
C ASP A 5 8.25 -4.32 16.63
N LEU A 6 8.65 -3.88 15.44
CA LEU A 6 10.02 -3.45 15.14
C LEU A 6 10.25 -2.00 15.57
N VAL A 7 9.30 -1.13 15.24
CA VAL A 7 9.36 0.31 15.55
C VAL A 7 7.97 0.79 15.96
N ALA A 8 7.93 1.69 16.94
CA ALA A 8 6.73 2.45 17.30
C ALA A 8 7.06 3.94 17.41
N ASP A 9 6.06 4.81 17.35
CA ASP A 9 6.24 6.26 17.47
C ASP A 9 6.37 6.74 18.94
N VAL A 10 6.09 5.88 19.91
CA VAL A 10 6.18 6.18 21.32
C VAL A 10 7.12 5.22 22.09
N THR A 11 7.85 5.76 23.04
CA THR A 11 8.69 4.97 23.96
C THR A 11 7.85 4.13 24.90
N GLY A 12 8.39 2.98 25.35
CA GLY A 12 7.69 2.10 26.28
C GLY A 12 6.55 1.29 25.67
N SER A 13 6.40 1.30 24.35
CA SER A 13 5.38 0.54 23.62
C SER A 13 5.64 -0.97 23.56
N GLY A 14 6.87 -1.42 23.90
CA GLY A 14 7.32 -2.80 23.71
C GLY A 14 7.96 -3.07 22.33
N ALA A 15 7.97 -2.10 21.43
CA ALA A 15 8.69 -2.21 20.16
C ALA A 15 10.22 -2.18 20.37
N LEU A 16 10.95 -2.75 19.40
CA LEU A 16 12.42 -2.82 19.46
C LEU A 16 13.09 -1.46 19.25
N GLY A 17 12.44 -0.52 18.61
CA GLY A 17 12.90 0.84 18.36
C GLY A 17 11.78 1.87 18.46
N THR A 18 12.17 3.15 18.54
CA THR A 18 11.24 4.28 18.58
C THR A 18 11.59 5.28 17.49
N ASP A 19 10.57 5.73 16.75
CA ASP A 19 10.66 6.79 15.75
C ASP A 19 9.45 7.72 15.84
N PRO A 20 9.58 8.94 16.36
CA PRO A 20 8.46 9.86 16.53
C PRO A 20 7.81 10.29 15.22
N TYR A 21 8.46 10.08 14.08
CA TYR A 21 7.91 10.36 12.75
C TYR A 21 7.02 9.23 12.21
N LEU A 22 7.01 8.05 12.85
CA LEU A 22 6.14 6.93 12.47
C LEU A 22 4.69 7.17 12.91
N SER A 23 4.12 8.31 12.56
CA SER A 23 2.78 8.72 13.00
C SER A 23 1.74 8.47 11.91
N GLU A 24 0.76 7.62 12.21
CA GLU A 24 -0.26 7.14 11.27
C GLU A 24 0.37 6.55 9.97
N PRO A 25 1.22 5.50 10.08
CA PRO A 25 1.84 4.90 8.91
C PRO A 25 0.81 4.12 8.08
N TRP A 26 0.84 4.36 6.76
CA TRP A 26 -0.01 3.68 5.78
C TRP A 26 0.82 2.83 4.84
N GLY A 27 1.43 3.46 3.86
CA GLY A 27 2.15 2.78 2.81
C GLY A 27 3.41 2.07 3.30
N LEU A 28 3.63 0.87 2.80
CA LEU A 28 4.80 0.04 3.07
C LEU A 28 5.27 -0.62 1.78
N VAL A 29 6.53 -0.42 1.45
CA VAL A 29 7.20 -1.18 0.38
C VAL A 29 8.57 -1.66 0.82
N LEU A 30 8.98 -2.79 0.27
CA LEU A 30 10.27 -3.43 0.53
C LEU A 30 11.04 -3.53 -0.79
N PRO A 31 11.66 -2.44 -1.28
CA PRO A 31 12.38 -2.44 -2.54
C PRO A 31 13.61 -3.35 -2.49
N GLN A 32 14.04 -3.91 -3.61
CA GLN A 32 15.21 -4.81 -3.64
C GLN A 32 16.51 -4.13 -3.22
N MET A 33 16.69 -2.86 -3.55
CA MET A 33 17.93 -2.12 -3.35
C MET A 33 17.87 -1.09 -2.23
N LEU A 34 16.73 -0.97 -1.57
CA LEU A 34 16.51 -0.01 -0.49
C LEU A 34 16.05 -0.73 0.78
N PRO A 35 16.21 -0.11 1.96
CA PRO A 35 15.57 -0.55 3.19
C PRO A 35 14.04 -0.56 3.08
N ALA A 36 13.34 -1.04 4.10
CA ALA A 36 11.90 -0.88 4.17
C ALA A 36 11.54 0.60 4.16
N VAL A 37 10.58 0.96 3.31
CA VAL A 37 10.10 2.34 3.17
C VAL A 37 8.69 2.41 3.73
N VAL A 38 8.50 3.25 4.73
CA VAL A 38 7.21 3.49 5.38
C VAL A 38 6.79 4.93 5.16
N ALA A 39 5.60 5.12 4.63
CA ALA A 39 4.99 6.43 4.45
C ALA A 39 4.02 6.73 5.59
N SER A 40 4.29 7.80 6.34
CA SER A 40 3.54 8.20 7.53
C SER A 40 2.69 9.44 7.25
N ARG A 41 1.37 9.25 7.30
CA ARG A 41 0.39 10.25 6.87
C ARG A 41 0.40 11.50 7.74
N ARG A 42 0.41 11.32 9.07
CA ARG A 42 0.26 12.44 10.01
C ARG A 42 1.51 13.31 10.09
N SER A 43 2.69 12.69 10.08
CA SER A 43 3.97 13.41 10.04
C SER A 43 4.32 13.95 8.65
N ASN A 44 3.64 13.48 7.61
CA ASN A 44 3.92 13.78 6.20
C ASN A 44 5.37 13.43 5.82
N THR A 45 5.81 12.26 6.24
CA THR A 45 7.18 11.79 6.07
C THR A 45 7.24 10.40 5.46
N SER A 46 8.40 10.05 4.96
CA SER A 46 8.78 8.68 4.66
C SER A 46 10.03 8.33 5.44
N THR A 47 9.99 7.21 6.16
CA THR A 47 11.10 6.72 6.96
C THR A 47 11.67 5.45 6.33
N PHE A 48 12.99 5.31 6.37
CA PHE A 48 13.72 4.17 5.82
C PHE A 48 14.25 3.33 6.98
N TYR A 49 13.73 2.10 7.12
CA TYR A 49 14.13 1.20 8.21
C TYR A 49 15.07 0.11 7.70
N PRO A 50 16.36 0.17 8.05
CA PRO A 50 17.26 -0.93 7.81
C PRO A 50 16.88 -2.09 8.73
N LEU A 51 17.28 -3.29 8.36
CA LEU A 51 17.20 -4.39 9.29
C LEU A 51 18.11 -4.21 10.49
N ARG A 52 17.69 -4.85 11.58
CA ARG A 52 18.46 -4.88 12.82
C ARG A 52 19.93 -5.28 12.56
N GLY A 53 20.85 -4.44 13.00
CA GLY A 53 22.28 -4.64 12.82
C GLY A 53 22.86 -4.20 11.47
N ARG A 54 22.06 -3.55 10.60
CA ARG A 54 22.55 -2.92 9.36
C ARG A 54 22.40 -1.41 9.42
N THR A 55 23.33 -0.71 8.79
CA THR A 55 23.25 0.75 8.55
C THR A 55 22.48 1.04 7.26
N LEU A 56 21.95 2.25 7.17
CA LEU A 56 21.42 2.76 5.90
C LEU A 56 22.59 2.98 4.91
N PRO A 57 22.38 2.76 3.60
CA PRO A 57 23.32 3.25 2.58
C PRO A 57 23.46 4.77 2.67
N ASP A 58 24.66 5.31 2.43
CA ASP A 58 24.96 6.75 2.56
C ASP A 58 24.00 7.65 1.73
N ALA A 59 23.55 7.19 0.58
CA ALA A 59 22.63 7.90 -0.28
C ALA A 59 21.14 7.84 0.16
N VAL A 60 20.81 7.09 1.23
CA VAL A 60 19.44 6.93 1.72
C VAL A 60 19.28 7.67 3.04
N PRO A 61 18.51 8.76 3.10
CA PRO A 61 18.26 9.45 4.36
C PRO A 61 17.42 8.58 5.30
N PRO A 62 17.62 8.66 6.63
CA PRO A 62 16.76 7.94 7.57
C PRO A 62 15.32 8.46 7.56
N LEU A 63 15.15 9.74 7.24
CA LEU A 63 13.87 10.44 7.17
C LEU A 63 13.83 11.33 5.94
N LEU A 64 12.72 11.28 5.22
CA LEU A 64 12.40 12.10 4.07
C LEU A 64 11.12 12.87 4.34
N HIS A 65 11.18 14.20 4.33
CA HIS A 65 9.97 15.04 4.34
C HIS A 65 9.33 15.04 2.96
N LEU A 66 8.05 14.77 2.91
CA LEU A 66 7.29 14.80 1.66
C LEU A 66 6.79 16.23 1.37
N PRO A 67 6.56 16.58 0.10
CA PRO A 67 6.09 17.92 -0.24
C PRO A 67 4.74 18.23 0.43
N GLY A 68 4.41 19.52 0.56
CA GLY A 68 3.09 19.96 1.02
C GLY A 68 1.99 19.58 0.03
N GLY A 69 0.76 19.51 0.49
CA GLY A 69 -0.41 19.29 -0.36
C GLY A 69 -0.77 20.48 -1.24
N THR A 70 -1.66 20.29 -2.21
CA THR A 70 -2.20 21.36 -3.05
C THR A 70 -3.22 22.21 -2.28
N HIS A 71 -3.38 23.47 -2.66
CA HIS A 71 -4.41 24.37 -2.10
C HIS A 71 -4.37 24.52 -0.57
N GLY A 72 -3.17 24.44 0.05
CA GLY A 72 -3.00 24.54 1.49
C GLY A 72 -3.41 23.28 2.29
N LEU A 73 -3.76 22.21 1.62
CA LEU A 73 -4.04 20.92 2.24
C LEU A 73 -2.74 20.19 2.58
N SER A 74 -2.78 19.29 3.55
CA SER A 74 -1.70 18.33 3.77
C SER A 74 -1.60 17.38 2.59
N PHE A 75 -0.38 16.95 2.21
CA PHE A 75 -0.20 15.87 1.24
C PHE A 75 -0.94 14.61 1.68
N GLY A 76 -0.89 14.30 2.98
CA GLY A 76 -1.63 13.19 3.57
C GLY A 76 -1.28 11.84 2.93
N VAL A 77 0.01 11.53 2.86
CA VAL A 77 0.52 10.33 2.17
C VAL A 77 -0.15 9.06 2.67
N ARG A 78 -0.57 8.21 1.73
CA ARG A 78 -1.10 6.86 2.01
C ARG A 78 -0.47 5.82 1.08
N GLY A 79 -0.59 6.01 -0.24
CA GLY A 79 -0.02 5.12 -1.21
C GLY A 79 1.50 5.28 -1.31
N VAL A 80 2.21 4.17 -1.39
CA VAL A 80 3.63 4.15 -1.74
C VAL A 80 3.92 2.93 -2.61
N VAL A 81 4.77 3.13 -3.62
CA VAL A 81 5.20 2.05 -4.49
C VAL A 81 6.68 2.20 -4.84
N ALA A 82 7.38 1.08 -4.96
CA ALA A 82 8.74 1.04 -5.45
C ALA A 82 8.75 0.88 -6.97
N ASN A 83 9.62 1.61 -7.65
CA ASN A 83 9.88 1.47 -9.07
C ASN A 83 11.28 0.88 -9.30
N SER A 84 11.34 -0.30 -9.88
CA SER A 84 12.59 -0.98 -10.26
C SER A 84 13.01 -0.71 -11.70
N SER A 85 12.19 0.04 -12.46
CA SER A 85 12.45 0.36 -13.87
C SER A 85 13.23 1.65 -14.03
N ASP A 86 13.72 1.91 -15.22
CA ASP A 86 14.35 3.18 -15.62
C ASP A 86 13.34 4.21 -16.15
N GLY A 87 12.04 3.91 -16.12
CA GLY A 87 10.96 4.86 -16.37
C GLY A 87 10.65 5.72 -15.14
N PHE A 88 9.61 6.55 -15.26
CA PHE A 88 9.20 7.50 -14.22
C PHE A 88 10.31 8.49 -13.89
N ILE A 89 10.87 9.09 -14.95
CA ILE A 89 11.94 10.09 -14.84
C ILE A 89 11.37 11.39 -14.27
N PHE A 90 12.07 11.95 -13.31
CA PHE A 90 11.78 13.27 -12.75
C PHE A 90 13.06 14.08 -12.59
N SER A 91 12.93 15.39 -12.44
CA SER A 91 14.06 16.31 -12.38
C SER A 91 14.03 17.17 -11.11
N VAL A 92 15.19 17.29 -10.46
CA VAL A 92 15.41 18.22 -9.34
C VAL A 92 16.63 19.07 -9.64
N ALA A 93 16.45 20.40 -9.71
CA ALA A 93 17.54 21.35 -9.99
C ALA A 93 18.38 20.99 -11.24
N GLY A 94 17.74 20.49 -12.30
CA GLY A 94 18.39 20.13 -13.55
C GLY A 94 19.05 18.74 -13.56
N ARG A 95 18.98 17.99 -12.46
CA ARG A 95 19.39 16.57 -12.40
C ARG A 95 18.19 15.70 -12.67
N GLU A 96 18.30 14.75 -13.55
CA GLU A 96 17.26 13.77 -13.86
C GLU A 96 17.63 12.40 -13.30
N ALA A 97 16.63 11.70 -12.78
CA ALA A 97 16.76 10.31 -12.32
C ALA A 97 15.41 9.58 -12.43
N PRO A 98 15.43 8.25 -12.54
CA PRO A 98 14.24 7.43 -12.32
C PRO A 98 13.79 7.55 -10.88
N ALA A 99 12.49 7.79 -10.66
CA ALA A 99 11.91 7.67 -9.32
C ALA A 99 12.10 6.24 -8.81
N ARG A 100 12.68 6.06 -7.64
CA ARG A 100 12.81 4.74 -6.99
C ARG A 100 11.68 4.48 -6.00
N VAL A 101 11.13 5.55 -5.44
CA VAL A 101 9.92 5.49 -4.61
C VAL A 101 8.95 6.58 -5.07
N VAL A 102 7.70 6.19 -5.24
CA VAL A 102 6.61 7.10 -5.63
C VAL A 102 5.55 7.07 -4.54
N TYR A 103 5.04 8.23 -4.19
CA TYR A 103 4.08 8.44 -3.10
C TYR A 103 2.80 9.07 -3.64
N ALA A 104 1.66 8.68 -3.07
CA ALA A 104 0.37 9.29 -3.35
C ALA A 104 -0.32 9.71 -2.06
N GLY A 105 -1.01 10.84 -2.08
CA GLY A 105 -1.65 11.40 -0.90
C GLY A 105 -3.06 11.90 -1.12
N THR A 106 -3.79 12.02 -0.02
CA THR A 106 -5.19 12.47 0.00
C THR A 106 -5.38 13.94 -0.41
N GLY A 107 -4.27 14.69 -0.55
CA GLY A 107 -4.27 16.04 -1.13
C GLY A 107 -4.22 16.07 -2.67
N GLY A 108 -4.44 14.93 -3.36
CA GLY A 108 -4.49 14.85 -4.82
C GLY A 108 -3.12 14.95 -5.50
N MET A 109 -2.04 14.67 -4.79
CA MET A 109 -0.68 14.76 -5.32
C MET A 109 0.00 13.39 -5.43
N ILE A 110 0.90 13.29 -6.42
CA ILE A 110 1.93 12.26 -6.54
C ILE A 110 3.29 12.91 -6.33
N ALA A 111 4.13 12.31 -5.50
CA ALA A 111 5.50 12.74 -5.27
C ALA A 111 6.48 11.61 -5.65
N ALA A 112 7.69 11.99 -6.06
CA ALA A 112 8.74 11.06 -6.46
C ALA A 112 10.02 11.34 -5.69
N TRP A 113 10.78 10.26 -5.43
CA TRP A 113 12.10 10.33 -4.82
C TRP A 113 13.04 9.26 -5.39
N SER A 114 14.32 9.59 -5.38
CA SER A 114 15.42 8.70 -5.78
C SER A 114 16.64 8.95 -4.87
N PRO A 115 17.50 7.95 -4.59
CA PRO A 115 18.75 8.16 -3.85
C PRO A 115 19.69 9.18 -4.47
N GLU A 116 19.59 9.44 -5.77
CA GLU A 116 20.37 10.49 -6.43
C GLU A 116 19.88 11.91 -6.14
N MET A 117 18.74 12.05 -5.41
CA MET A 117 18.10 13.32 -5.13
C MET A 117 18.07 13.61 -3.62
N ASP A 118 18.24 14.88 -3.27
CA ASP A 118 18.27 15.35 -1.88
C ASP A 118 16.88 15.43 -1.22
N ARG A 119 15.82 15.39 -2.02
CA ARG A 119 14.43 15.52 -1.56
C ARG A 119 13.43 14.84 -2.47
N ALA A 120 12.25 14.53 -1.93
CA ALA A 120 11.08 14.21 -2.72
C ALA A 120 10.44 15.48 -3.28
N ILE A 121 9.94 15.42 -4.51
CA ILE A 121 9.19 16.51 -5.13
C ILE A 121 7.84 16.04 -5.65
N ALA A 122 6.88 16.97 -5.71
CA ALA A 122 5.63 16.74 -6.42
C ALA A 122 5.90 16.64 -7.92
N VAL A 123 5.45 15.55 -8.53
CA VAL A 123 5.57 15.29 -9.98
C VAL A 123 4.23 15.35 -10.70
N PHE A 124 3.13 15.25 -9.95
CA PHE A 124 1.77 15.41 -10.44
C PHE A 124 0.88 15.98 -9.34
N ALA A 125 -0.08 16.82 -9.71
CA ALA A 125 -1.13 17.33 -8.86
C ALA A 125 -2.46 17.32 -9.62
N ALA A 126 -3.47 16.71 -9.01
CA ALA A 126 -4.83 16.73 -9.55
C ALA A 126 -5.49 18.10 -9.29
N ASP A 127 -6.35 18.52 -10.20
CA ASP A 127 -7.10 19.79 -10.15
C ASP A 127 -8.58 19.60 -9.75
N ASP A 128 -9.01 18.36 -9.49
CA ASP A 128 -10.40 17.96 -9.31
C ASP A 128 -10.71 17.38 -7.92
N SER A 129 -10.00 17.84 -6.90
CA SER A 129 -10.18 17.38 -5.51
C SER A 129 -9.92 15.88 -5.30
N ALA A 130 -9.11 15.25 -6.14
CA ALA A 130 -8.76 13.84 -5.99
C ALA A 130 -8.19 13.54 -4.60
N SER A 131 -8.50 12.35 -4.07
CA SER A 131 -7.99 11.86 -2.79
C SER A 131 -7.36 10.49 -3.01
N TYR A 132 -6.03 10.48 -3.25
CA TYR A 132 -5.31 9.24 -3.54
C TYR A 132 -5.05 8.45 -2.26
N THR A 133 -5.52 7.20 -2.24
CA THR A 133 -5.42 6.32 -1.08
C THR A 133 -4.54 5.10 -1.30
N GLY A 134 -4.36 4.65 -2.52
CA GLY A 134 -3.50 3.54 -2.89
C GLY A 134 -2.71 3.84 -4.16
N LEU A 135 -1.60 3.13 -4.37
CA LEU A 135 -0.71 3.32 -5.50
C LEU A 135 -0.10 1.99 -5.92
N ALA A 136 -0.07 1.74 -7.23
CA ALA A 136 0.57 0.55 -7.80
C ALA A 136 1.23 0.88 -9.14
N ILE A 137 2.24 0.10 -9.54
CA ILE A 137 2.91 0.20 -10.85
C ILE A 137 2.73 -1.12 -11.58
N ALA A 138 2.28 -1.08 -12.83
CA ALA A 138 2.39 -2.22 -13.72
C ALA A 138 3.84 -2.42 -14.14
N THR A 139 4.30 -3.67 -14.09
CA THR A 139 5.68 -4.05 -14.40
C THR A 139 5.81 -4.64 -15.82
N SER A 140 5.02 -4.15 -16.79
CA SER A 140 5.15 -4.60 -18.18
C SER A 140 6.60 -4.51 -18.67
N SER A 141 7.05 -5.50 -19.40
CA SER A 141 8.36 -5.50 -20.06
C SER A 141 8.47 -4.40 -21.14
N THR A 142 7.33 -3.95 -21.65
CA THR A 142 7.25 -2.87 -22.64
C THR A 142 7.18 -1.53 -21.91
N PRO A 143 8.18 -0.62 -22.07
CA PRO A 143 8.19 0.66 -21.34
C PRO A 143 6.94 1.52 -21.57
N SER A 144 6.36 1.50 -22.77
CA SER A 144 5.13 2.25 -23.11
C SER A 144 3.86 1.69 -22.44
N GLU A 145 3.92 0.49 -21.86
CA GLU A 145 2.83 -0.16 -21.16
C GLU A 145 2.98 -0.12 -19.63
N ARG A 146 4.02 0.57 -19.14
CA ARG A 146 4.21 0.79 -17.70
C ARG A 146 3.39 1.99 -17.28
N HIS A 147 2.49 1.76 -16.35
CA HIS A 147 1.61 2.79 -15.81
C HIS A 147 1.63 2.79 -14.29
N LEU A 148 1.46 3.97 -13.76
CA LEU A 148 1.18 4.20 -12.34
C LEU A 148 -0.33 4.32 -12.18
N TYR A 149 -0.90 3.54 -11.26
CA TYR A 149 -2.32 3.54 -10.93
C TYR A 149 -2.53 4.14 -9.54
N ALA A 150 -3.35 5.17 -9.43
CA ALA A 150 -3.70 5.81 -8.18
C ALA A 150 -5.20 5.68 -7.92
N THR A 151 -5.58 5.05 -6.80
CA THR A 151 -6.99 4.97 -6.39
C THR A 151 -7.47 6.32 -5.88
N ASP A 152 -8.36 6.97 -6.61
CA ASP A 152 -9.01 8.20 -6.20
C ASP A 152 -10.31 7.86 -5.46
N PHE A 153 -10.20 7.77 -4.14
CA PHE A 153 -11.31 7.40 -3.28
C PHE A 153 -12.43 8.44 -3.27
N HIS A 154 -12.08 9.74 -3.41
CA HIS A 154 -13.07 10.81 -3.44
C HIS A 154 -13.93 10.76 -4.70
N ASN A 155 -13.32 10.68 -5.87
CA ASN A 155 -14.04 10.68 -7.14
C ASN A 155 -14.52 9.28 -7.56
N GLY A 156 -14.11 8.21 -6.85
CA GLY A 156 -14.55 6.83 -7.10
C GLY A 156 -13.98 6.21 -8.37
N ARG A 157 -12.73 6.55 -8.73
CA ARG A 157 -12.07 6.08 -9.95
C ARG A 157 -10.60 5.72 -9.70
N ILE A 158 -9.95 5.17 -10.71
CA ILE A 158 -8.51 4.99 -10.74
C ILE A 158 -7.92 5.95 -11.78
N ASP A 159 -7.02 6.81 -11.34
CA ASP A 159 -6.24 7.65 -12.24
C ASP A 159 -5.01 6.88 -12.71
N VAL A 160 -4.74 6.94 -14.00
CA VAL A 160 -3.62 6.25 -14.65
C VAL A 160 -2.63 7.29 -15.16
N LEU A 161 -1.35 7.14 -14.79
CA LEU A 161 -0.28 8.02 -15.26
C LEU A 161 0.76 7.22 -16.04
N ASP A 162 1.30 7.82 -17.09
CA ASP A 162 2.42 7.25 -17.85
C ASP A 162 3.77 7.41 -17.11
N THR A 163 4.84 6.93 -17.72
CA THR A 163 6.21 7.00 -17.18
C THR A 163 6.77 8.42 -17.10
N GLY A 164 6.10 9.41 -17.67
CA GLY A 164 6.37 10.84 -17.53
C GLY A 164 5.48 11.53 -16.51
N PHE A 165 4.73 10.77 -15.69
CA PHE A 165 3.75 11.26 -14.72
C PHE A 165 2.61 12.08 -15.33
N ARG A 166 2.26 11.84 -16.58
CA ARG A 166 1.14 12.49 -17.26
C ARG A 166 -0.10 11.63 -17.12
N LYS A 167 -1.18 12.23 -16.60
CA LYS A 167 -2.46 11.55 -16.48
C LYS A 167 -2.98 11.16 -17.85
N GLN A 168 -3.34 9.91 -17.99
CA GLN A 168 -3.92 9.35 -19.20
C GLN A 168 -5.42 9.62 -19.23
N ALA A 169 -5.93 10.00 -20.40
CA ALA A 169 -7.36 10.16 -20.57
C ALA A 169 -8.05 8.79 -20.59
N VAL A 170 -9.12 8.66 -19.83
CA VAL A 170 -10.05 7.53 -19.96
C VAL A 170 -10.89 7.78 -21.21
N THR A 171 -10.66 7.02 -22.27
CA THR A 171 -11.36 7.16 -23.54
C THR A 171 -11.92 5.81 -24.00
N GLY A 172 -13.23 5.71 -24.08
CA GLY A 172 -13.89 4.48 -24.52
C GLY A 172 -13.49 3.26 -23.69
N THR A 173 -12.74 2.33 -24.29
CA THR A 173 -12.26 1.09 -23.64
C THR A 173 -10.87 1.23 -23.03
N LYS A 174 -10.23 2.40 -23.08
CA LYS A 174 -8.87 2.57 -22.55
C LYS A 174 -8.89 3.04 -21.09
N TYR A 175 -8.34 2.23 -20.20
CA TYR A 175 -8.22 2.44 -18.76
C TYR A 175 -9.54 2.69 -18.01
N PRO A 176 -10.64 1.95 -18.32
CA PRO A 176 -11.92 2.21 -17.69
C PRO A 176 -11.94 1.87 -16.20
N PHE A 177 -11.30 0.79 -15.76
CA PHE A 177 -11.32 0.29 -14.39
C PHE A 177 -12.72 0.30 -13.77
N ILE A 178 -13.73 -0.12 -14.55
CA ILE A 178 -15.13 -0.13 -14.16
C ILE A 178 -15.57 -1.56 -13.87
N ASP A 179 -16.00 -1.82 -12.64
CA ASP A 179 -16.80 -3.00 -12.30
C ASP A 179 -18.26 -2.69 -12.63
N PRO A 180 -18.86 -3.32 -13.64
CA PRO A 180 -20.21 -2.95 -14.14
C PRO A 180 -21.32 -3.19 -13.12
N ALA A 181 -21.05 -3.94 -12.06
CA ALA A 181 -22.01 -4.23 -11.01
C ALA A 181 -21.52 -3.72 -9.63
N LEU A 182 -20.59 -2.74 -9.60
CA LEU A 182 -20.12 -2.16 -8.34
C LEU A 182 -21.31 -1.59 -7.55
N PRO A 183 -21.52 -2.00 -6.29
CA PRO A 183 -22.61 -1.46 -5.49
C PRO A 183 -22.47 0.05 -5.28
N PRO A 184 -23.55 0.80 -5.22
CA PRO A 184 -23.51 2.24 -4.95
C PRO A 184 -22.79 2.56 -3.65
N GLY A 185 -22.00 3.65 -3.65
CA GLY A 185 -21.28 4.12 -2.49
C GLY A 185 -19.90 3.48 -2.28
N TYR A 186 -19.53 2.44 -3.03
CA TYR A 186 -18.18 1.90 -2.99
C TYR A 186 -17.22 2.66 -3.91
N ALA A 187 -15.96 2.76 -3.50
CA ALA A 187 -14.90 3.38 -4.28
C ALA A 187 -13.57 2.63 -4.14
N PRO A 188 -12.65 2.72 -5.14
CA PRO A 188 -11.32 2.13 -5.05
C PRO A 188 -10.56 2.73 -3.88
N PHE A 189 -10.08 1.89 -2.97
CA PHE A 189 -9.41 2.31 -1.73
C PHE A 189 -7.97 1.82 -1.64
N GLY A 190 -7.74 0.53 -1.88
CA GLY A 190 -6.41 -0.07 -2.01
C GLY A 190 -6.20 -0.66 -3.40
N ILE A 191 -4.94 -0.84 -3.81
CA ILE A 191 -4.59 -1.39 -5.12
C ILE A 191 -3.27 -2.13 -5.05
N ALA A 192 -3.16 -3.25 -5.74
CA ALA A 192 -1.92 -3.99 -5.91
C ALA A 192 -1.82 -4.56 -7.33
N VAL A 193 -0.62 -4.61 -7.87
CA VAL A 193 -0.32 -5.41 -9.07
C VAL A 193 0.34 -6.70 -8.61
N ILE A 194 -0.31 -7.81 -8.92
CA ILE A 194 0.15 -9.15 -8.57
C ILE A 194 0.22 -9.96 -9.86
N GLU A 195 1.42 -10.45 -10.19
CA GLU A 195 1.70 -10.99 -11.52
C GLU A 195 1.34 -9.93 -12.58
N ASP A 196 0.56 -10.20 -13.55
CA ASP A 196 0.18 -9.23 -14.58
C ASP A 196 -1.27 -8.73 -14.43
N LEU A 197 -1.83 -8.77 -13.21
CA LEU A 197 -3.20 -8.36 -12.91
C LEU A 197 -3.25 -7.25 -11.87
N VAL A 198 -4.24 -6.37 -12.00
CA VAL A 198 -4.51 -5.27 -11.07
C VAL A 198 -5.65 -5.67 -10.15
N TYR A 199 -5.34 -5.82 -8.87
CA TYR A 199 -6.30 -6.10 -7.81
C TYR A 199 -6.68 -4.80 -7.13
N VAL A 200 -7.97 -4.51 -7.05
CA VAL A 200 -8.50 -3.28 -6.45
C VAL A 200 -9.38 -3.64 -5.26
N ALA A 201 -8.99 -3.18 -4.07
CA ALA A 201 -9.84 -3.22 -2.89
C ALA A 201 -10.77 -2.01 -2.90
N TYR A 202 -12.06 -2.25 -2.73
CA TYR A 202 -13.07 -1.22 -2.63
C TYR A 202 -13.60 -1.15 -1.20
N ALA A 203 -13.75 0.08 -0.72
CA ALA A 203 -14.38 0.36 0.56
C ALA A 203 -15.58 1.28 0.39
N GLN A 204 -16.51 1.25 1.35
CA GLN A 204 -17.68 2.11 1.31
C GLN A 204 -17.29 3.55 1.69
N ARG A 205 -17.66 4.50 0.85
CA ARG A 205 -17.48 5.93 1.13
C ARG A 205 -18.51 6.42 2.15
N PRO A 206 -18.13 7.33 3.06
CA PRO A 206 -19.11 8.01 3.89
C PRO A 206 -20.05 8.89 3.02
N ALA A 207 -21.27 9.13 3.50
CA ALA A 207 -22.24 10.00 2.83
C ALA A 207 -21.76 11.47 2.77
N SER A 208 -20.94 11.90 3.74
CA SER A 208 -20.22 13.18 3.73
C SER A 208 -18.83 13.01 3.15
N SER A 209 -18.21 14.08 2.66
CA SER A 209 -16.87 14.08 2.05
C SER A 209 -15.74 13.72 3.06
N GLY A 210 -15.78 12.52 3.63
CA GLY A 210 -14.77 12.03 4.56
C GLY A 210 -13.58 11.36 3.84
N ALA A 211 -12.38 11.54 4.39
CA ALA A 211 -11.16 10.92 3.88
C ALA A 211 -11.01 9.44 4.30
N TYR A 212 -11.86 8.95 5.19
CA TYR A 212 -11.83 7.58 5.71
C TYR A 212 -13.05 6.80 5.28
N PRO A 213 -12.92 5.49 5.04
CA PRO A 213 -14.04 4.65 4.66
C PRO A 213 -15.00 4.43 5.84
N VAL A 214 -16.23 4.04 5.52
CA VAL A 214 -17.14 3.45 6.50
C VAL A 214 -16.65 2.06 6.84
N THR A 215 -16.57 1.75 8.13
CA THR A 215 -16.15 0.44 8.64
C THR A 215 -17.35 -0.38 9.08
N GLY A 216 -17.29 -1.68 8.88
CA GLY A 216 -18.33 -2.64 9.26
C GLY A 216 -18.11 -3.99 8.60
N ALA A 217 -18.58 -5.05 9.23
CA ALA A 217 -18.48 -6.40 8.68
C ALA A 217 -19.17 -6.50 7.31
N GLY A 218 -18.48 -7.05 6.33
CA GLY A 218 -18.96 -7.18 4.95
C GLY A 218 -18.89 -5.92 4.11
N LEU A 219 -18.36 -4.80 4.65
CA LEU A 219 -18.21 -3.54 3.92
C LEU A 219 -16.86 -3.50 3.18
N GLY A 220 -16.74 -4.34 2.17
CA GLY A 220 -15.58 -4.40 1.31
C GLY A 220 -15.74 -5.41 0.18
N LEU A 221 -15.02 -5.20 -0.90
CA LEU A 221 -14.93 -6.14 -2.02
C LEU A 221 -13.59 -6.01 -2.74
N VAL A 222 -13.22 -7.00 -3.57
CA VAL A 222 -12.02 -6.95 -4.40
C VAL A 222 -12.38 -7.27 -5.85
N GLY A 223 -12.06 -6.34 -6.74
CA GLY A 223 -12.15 -6.51 -8.19
C GLY A 223 -10.79 -6.81 -8.80
N VAL A 224 -10.77 -7.51 -9.93
CA VAL A 224 -9.57 -7.85 -10.70
C VAL A 224 -9.72 -7.31 -12.11
N PHE A 225 -8.65 -6.68 -12.59
CA PHE A 225 -8.59 -6.01 -13.90
C PHE A 225 -7.31 -6.36 -14.64
N THR A 226 -7.33 -6.19 -15.97
CA THR A 226 -6.11 -6.14 -16.75
C THR A 226 -5.34 -4.85 -16.48
N PRO A 227 -4.03 -4.75 -16.81
CA PRO A 227 -3.30 -3.47 -16.78
C PRO A 227 -3.93 -2.38 -17.66
N GLY A 228 -4.67 -2.76 -18.70
CA GLY A 228 -5.43 -1.84 -19.56
C GLY A 228 -6.72 -1.30 -18.92
N GLY A 229 -7.12 -1.84 -17.75
CA GLY A 229 -8.31 -1.45 -17.02
C GLY A 229 -9.58 -2.25 -17.37
N ASP A 230 -9.46 -3.30 -18.21
CA ASP A 230 -10.60 -4.17 -18.51
C ASP A 230 -10.97 -5.00 -17.29
N PHE A 231 -12.25 -5.02 -16.96
CA PHE A 231 -12.76 -5.80 -15.85
C PHE A 231 -12.71 -7.30 -16.15
N ILE A 232 -12.12 -8.07 -15.25
CA ILE A 232 -12.06 -9.53 -15.36
C ILE A 232 -13.13 -10.16 -14.48
N THR A 233 -13.13 -9.83 -13.18
CA THR A 233 -14.06 -10.41 -12.22
C THR A 233 -14.10 -9.61 -10.91
N ARG A 234 -15.23 -9.70 -10.20
CA ARG A 234 -15.28 -9.40 -8.77
C ARG A 234 -14.88 -10.65 -8.01
N LEU A 235 -13.63 -10.73 -7.62
CA LEU A 235 -13.07 -11.91 -6.97
C LEU A 235 -13.68 -12.13 -5.58
N ILE A 236 -13.87 -11.06 -4.81
CA ILE A 236 -14.45 -11.13 -3.46
C ILE A 236 -15.62 -10.13 -3.41
N GLY A 237 -16.80 -10.64 -3.07
CA GLY A 237 -18.02 -9.84 -2.95
C GLY A 237 -18.20 -9.20 -1.57
N THR A 238 -19.25 -8.40 -1.43
CA THR A 238 -19.71 -7.82 -0.15
C THR A 238 -20.35 -8.87 0.75
N ALA A 239 -20.67 -8.48 1.99
CA ALA A 239 -21.29 -9.33 3.02
C ALA A 239 -20.43 -10.53 3.49
N GLY A 240 -19.16 -10.53 3.12
CA GLY A 240 -18.16 -11.53 3.57
C GLY A 240 -17.27 -11.02 4.70
N ALA A 241 -16.01 -11.47 4.69
CA ALA A 241 -15.02 -11.19 5.73
C ALA A 241 -14.31 -9.83 5.58
N LEU A 242 -14.63 -9.02 4.56
CA LEU A 242 -13.95 -7.76 4.32
C LEU A 242 -14.60 -6.60 5.08
N ASN A 243 -13.74 -5.72 5.63
CA ASN A 243 -14.12 -4.53 6.40
C ASN A 243 -13.14 -3.41 6.08
N ALA A 244 -13.54 -2.52 5.17
CA ALA A 244 -12.68 -1.47 4.63
C ALA A 244 -11.27 -2.03 4.22
N PRO A 245 -11.20 -3.00 3.29
CA PRO A 245 -9.95 -3.63 2.89
C PRO A 245 -9.04 -2.61 2.20
N TRP A 246 -7.73 -2.65 2.53
CA TRP A 246 -6.74 -1.78 1.89
C TRP A 246 -5.56 -2.54 1.32
N ALA A 247 -4.85 -3.29 2.14
CA ALA A 247 -3.68 -4.04 1.68
C ALA A 247 -4.08 -5.33 0.97
N ILE A 248 -3.43 -5.59 -0.14
CA ILE A 248 -3.57 -6.84 -0.90
C ILE A 248 -2.17 -7.35 -1.22
N VAL A 249 -1.85 -8.56 -0.78
CA VAL A 249 -0.57 -9.21 -1.09
C VAL A 249 -0.78 -10.69 -1.37
N ARG A 250 0.09 -11.30 -2.17
CA ARG A 250 0.08 -12.74 -2.40
C ARG A 250 1.12 -13.43 -1.51
N VAL A 251 0.73 -14.49 -0.84
CA VAL A 251 1.67 -15.34 -0.11
C VAL A 251 2.58 -16.02 -1.12
N PRO A 252 3.92 -15.98 -0.95
CA PRO A 252 4.82 -16.67 -1.85
C PRO A 252 4.47 -18.17 -1.95
N ALA A 253 4.34 -18.65 -3.18
CA ALA A 253 4.05 -20.06 -3.43
C ALA A 253 5.19 -20.94 -2.90
N GLY A 254 4.85 -22.07 -2.29
CA GLY A 254 5.82 -22.99 -1.73
C GLY A 254 6.53 -22.51 -0.47
N SER A 255 6.10 -21.37 0.12
CA SER A 255 6.61 -20.91 1.42
C SER A 255 5.97 -21.68 2.57
N GLU A 256 6.64 -21.71 3.72
CA GLU A 256 6.09 -22.24 4.98
C GLU A 256 5.10 -21.29 5.65
N PHE A 257 4.87 -20.12 5.06
CA PHE A 257 3.90 -19.17 5.57
C PHE A 257 2.47 -19.73 5.39
N PRO A 258 1.56 -19.55 6.36
CA PRO A 258 0.19 -20.04 6.23
C PRO A 258 -0.47 -19.58 4.94
N PHE A 259 -1.27 -20.47 4.34
CA PHE A 259 -1.99 -20.21 3.08
C PHE A 259 -1.05 -19.91 1.89
N ALA A 260 0.06 -20.67 1.73
CA ALA A 260 0.99 -20.49 0.62
C ALA A 260 0.26 -20.37 -0.73
N GLY A 261 0.59 -19.36 -1.52
CA GLY A 261 -0.03 -19.05 -2.81
C GLY A 261 -1.37 -18.31 -2.74
N ALA A 262 -1.99 -18.16 -1.56
CA ALA A 262 -3.24 -17.43 -1.40
C ALA A 262 -3.07 -15.90 -1.50
N LEU A 263 -4.19 -15.23 -1.72
CA LEU A 263 -4.31 -13.78 -1.62
C LEU A 263 -4.62 -13.40 -0.17
N LEU A 264 -3.77 -12.60 0.47
CA LEU A 264 -4.08 -12.00 1.76
C LEU A 264 -4.66 -10.61 1.54
N VAL A 265 -5.77 -10.34 2.22
CA VAL A 265 -6.41 -9.03 2.24
C VAL A 265 -6.45 -8.52 3.68
N GLY A 266 -5.82 -7.37 3.92
CA GLY A 266 -5.80 -6.71 5.21
C GLY A 266 -6.95 -5.70 5.34
N ASN A 267 -7.74 -5.85 6.37
CA ASN A 267 -8.84 -4.99 6.72
C ASN A 267 -8.36 -3.81 7.59
N SER A 268 -8.50 -2.58 7.12
CA SER A 268 -8.22 -1.42 7.97
C SER A 268 -9.34 -1.15 8.97
N GLY A 269 -10.53 -1.67 8.74
CA GLY A 269 -11.69 -1.46 9.61
C GLY A 269 -11.66 -2.23 10.91
N ASP A 270 -11.12 -3.45 10.93
CA ASP A 270 -11.06 -4.30 12.13
C ASP A 270 -9.67 -4.88 12.41
N GLY A 271 -8.69 -4.63 11.55
CA GLY A 271 -7.31 -5.07 11.75
C GLY A 271 -7.06 -6.55 11.50
N THR A 272 -8.00 -7.26 10.89
CA THR A 272 -7.85 -8.68 10.55
C THR A 272 -7.19 -8.86 9.19
N ILE A 273 -6.58 -10.04 8.96
CA ILE A 273 -5.97 -10.41 7.68
C ILE A 273 -6.59 -11.73 7.25
N HIS A 274 -7.35 -11.69 6.16
CA HIS A 274 -8.03 -12.85 5.63
C HIS A 274 -7.31 -13.40 4.39
N ALA A 275 -7.30 -14.74 4.27
CA ALA A 275 -6.72 -15.45 3.14
C ALA A 275 -7.84 -15.94 2.21
N PHE A 276 -7.64 -15.71 0.92
CA PHE A 276 -8.58 -16.13 -0.13
C PHE A 276 -7.86 -16.91 -1.21
N ASP A 277 -8.54 -17.88 -1.80
CA ASP A 277 -8.08 -18.51 -3.02
C ASP A 277 -7.97 -17.48 -4.14
N VAL A 278 -6.80 -17.38 -4.77
CA VAL A 278 -6.49 -16.32 -5.75
C VAL A 278 -7.31 -16.46 -7.04
N ARG A 279 -7.88 -17.62 -7.33
CA ARG A 279 -8.63 -17.90 -8.55
C ARG A 279 -10.14 -17.80 -8.35
N THR A 280 -10.62 -18.25 -7.19
CA THR A 280 -12.06 -18.35 -6.91
C THR A 280 -12.58 -17.31 -5.95
N GLY A 281 -11.70 -16.62 -5.21
CA GLY A 281 -12.10 -15.70 -4.15
C GLY A 281 -12.70 -16.39 -2.92
N THR A 282 -12.62 -17.71 -2.84
CA THR A 282 -13.11 -18.48 -1.70
C THR A 282 -12.30 -18.14 -0.45
N LEU A 283 -12.96 -17.83 0.65
CA LEU A 283 -12.31 -17.61 1.94
C LEU A 283 -11.67 -18.91 2.44
N LEU A 284 -10.36 -18.90 2.66
CA LEU A 284 -9.58 -20.01 3.19
C LEU A 284 -9.44 -19.95 4.71
N GLY A 285 -9.53 -18.75 5.29
CA GLY A 285 -9.40 -18.49 6.70
C GLY A 285 -8.87 -17.11 7.01
N ALA A 286 -8.44 -16.89 8.25
CA ALA A 286 -7.76 -15.68 8.70
C ALA A 286 -6.41 -16.03 9.33
N LEU A 287 -5.46 -15.08 9.33
CA LEU A 287 -4.23 -15.27 10.08
C LEU A 287 -4.57 -15.35 11.59
N ALA A 288 -3.95 -16.31 12.26
CA ALA A 288 -4.11 -16.53 13.69
C ALA A 288 -2.80 -16.25 14.45
N ASP A 289 -2.89 -15.86 15.71
CA ASP A 289 -1.77 -15.74 16.62
C ASP A 289 -1.21 -17.12 17.04
N GLU A 290 -0.19 -17.13 17.91
CA GLU A 290 0.43 -18.36 18.39
C GLU A 290 -0.50 -19.22 19.25
N ARG A 291 -1.63 -18.67 19.73
CA ARG A 291 -2.65 -19.38 20.53
C ARG A 291 -3.79 -19.91 19.66
N GLY A 292 -3.75 -19.65 18.34
CA GLY A 292 -4.82 -20.02 17.42
C GLY A 292 -6.00 -19.05 17.39
N ALA A 293 -5.93 -17.92 18.10
CA ALA A 293 -6.94 -16.87 18.02
C ALA A 293 -6.72 -16.02 16.76
N MET A 294 -7.79 -15.50 16.18
CA MET A 294 -7.70 -14.60 15.03
C MET A 294 -6.79 -13.40 15.35
N LEU A 295 -5.76 -13.18 14.53
CA LEU A 295 -4.82 -12.09 14.70
C LEU A 295 -5.51 -10.76 14.39
N VAL A 296 -5.45 -9.82 15.32
CA VAL A 296 -5.97 -8.46 15.16
C VAL A 296 -4.83 -7.46 15.34
N ILE A 297 -4.61 -6.61 14.34
CA ILE A 297 -3.67 -5.50 14.36
C ILE A 297 -4.48 -4.22 14.19
N ALA A 298 -4.74 -3.51 15.29
CA ALA A 298 -5.60 -2.33 15.29
C ALA A 298 -5.15 -1.28 14.25
N ASN A 299 -6.09 -0.81 13.42
CA ASN A 299 -5.83 0.10 12.30
C ASN A 299 -4.69 -0.39 11.38
N LEU A 300 -4.77 -1.64 10.97
CA LEU A 300 -3.89 -2.24 9.99
C LEU A 300 -3.98 -1.48 8.66
N HIS A 301 -2.83 -1.16 8.08
CA HIS A 301 -2.76 -0.53 6.77
C HIS A 301 -1.89 -1.35 5.80
N GLY A 302 -0.60 -1.08 5.70
CA GLY A 302 0.29 -1.73 4.74
C GLY A 302 0.64 -3.17 5.11
N LEU A 303 0.73 -4.00 4.08
CA LEU A 303 1.28 -5.36 4.13
C LEU A 303 2.28 -5.54 3.00
N ALA A 304 3.41 -6.17 3.27
CA ALA A 304 4.38 -6.54 2.25
C ALA A 304 5.20 -7.75 2.68
N PHE A 305 5.37 -8.74 1.79
CA PHE A 305 6.33 -9.81 2.03
C PHE A 305 7.75 -9.32 1.79
N GLY A 306 8.69 -9.84 2.57
CA GLY A 306 10.11 -9.60 2.34
C GLY A 306 10.52 -10.04 0.93
N ASN A 307 11.49 -9.34 0.34
CA ASN A 307 11.94 -9.57 -1.03
C ASN A 307 13.18 -10.48 -1.11
N GLY A 308 13.70 -10.94 0.04
CA GLY A 308 14.88 -11.79 0.16
C GLY A 308 16.21 -11.02 0.16
N SER A 309 16.17 -9.70 -0.03
CA SER A 309 17.36 -8.84 0.05
C SER A 309 17.42 -8.09 1.38
N ALA A 310 18.60 -7.54 1.69
CA ALA A 310 18.84 -6.69 2.87
C ALA A 310 18.26 -7.27 4.19
N GLY A 311 18.17 -8.63 4.27
CA GLY A 311 17.61 -9.36 5.42
C GLY A 311 16.10 -9.23 5.58
N GLN A 312 15.38 -8.98 4.51
CA GLN A 312 13.92 -9.05 4.44
C GLN A 312 13.50 -10.45 3.96
N PRO A 313 13.33 -11.46 4.85
CA PRO A 313 13.03 -12.82 4.45
C PRO A 313 11.74 -12.89 3.64
N ARG A 314 11.72 -13.66 2.57
CA ARG A 314 10.53 -13.83 1.73
C ARG A 314 9.36 -14.52 2.45
N THR A 315 9.65 -15.19 3.57
CA THR A 315 8.66 -15.87 4.42
C THR A 315 8.15 -15.01 5.57
N THR A 316 8.57 -13.75 5.64
CA THR A 316 8.12 -12.79 6.66
C THR A 316 7.17 -11.77 6.04
N LEU A 317 6.01 -11.60 6.64
CA LEU A 317 5.05 -10.55 6.28
C LEU A 317 5.26 -9.33 7.17
N PHE A 318 5.62 -8.21 6.59
CA PHE A 318 5.75 -6.92 7.27
C PHE A 318 4.43 -6.17 7.24
N PHE A 319 4.17 -5.34 8.26
CA PHE A 319 2.94 -4.55 8.36
C PHE A 319 3.20 -3.14 8.87
N THR A 320 2.31 -2.23 8.53
CA THR A 320 2.14 -0.92 9.18
C THR A 320 0.76 -0.84 9.80
N ALA A 321 0.66 -0.13 10.93
CA ALA A 321 -0.60 0.06 11.63
C ALA A 321 -0.60 1.38 12.41
N GLY A 322 -1.79 1.97 12.58
CA GLY A 322 -1.97 3.22 13.31
C GLY A 322 -2.93 3.06 14.49
N ALA A 323 -2.48 2.52 15.63
CA ALA A 323 -3.33 2.34 16.80
C ALA A 323 -3.91 3.66 17.37
N ASN A 324 -4.87 3.56 18.29
CA ASN A 324 -5.53 4.69 18.99
C ASN A 324 -6.08 5.77 18.02
N GLY A 325 -6.84 5.36 17.03
CA GLY A 325 -7.45 6.28 16.06
C GLY A 325 -6.44 6.97 15.14
N GLY A 326 -5.30 6.30 14.85
CA GLY A 326 -4.24 6.82 13.99
C GLY A 326 -3.21 7.70 14.71
N VAL A 327 -3.30 7.85 16.04
CA VAL A 327 -2.37 8.67 16.80
C VAL A 327 -1.06 7.94 17.08
N GLN A 328 -1.09 6.60 17.20
CA GLN A 328 0.10 5.77 17.39
C GLN A 328 0.46 5.03 16.11
N GLY A 329 1.75 4.92 15.83
CA GLY A 329 2.25 4.24 14.66
C GLY A 329 3.05 2.98 15.00
N TRP A 330 2.89 1.95 14.17
CA TRP A 330 3.61 0.70 14.28
C TRP A 330 4.14 0.26 12.92
N TYR A 331 5.39 -0.17 12.90
CA TYR A 331 5.99 -0.98 11.86
C TYR A 331 6.43 -2.29 12.48
N GLY A 332 5.96 -3.41 11.97
CA GLY A 332 6.23 -4.71 12.55
C GLY A 332 6.29 -5.81 11.50
N ARG A 333 6.45 -7.05 12.00
CA ARG A 333 6.47 -8.24 11.16
C ARG A 333 5.71 -9.39 11.78
N LEU A 334 5.27 -10.28 10.92
CA LEU A 334 4.63 -11.55 11.24
C LEU A 334 5.47 -12.68 10.65
N ASP A 335 5.94 -13.55 11.52
CA ASP A 335 6.65 -14.77 11.13
C ASP A 335 5.76 -15.99 11.34
N ALA A 336 5.90 -17.03 10.53
CA ALA A 336 5.26 -18.30 10.80
C ALA A 336 5.68 -18.80 12.19
N ALA A 337 4.73 -19.22 13.01
CA ALA A 337 5.07 -19.87 14.27
C ALA A 337 5.70 -21.24 13.94
N VAL A 338 6.89 -21.48 14.47
CA VAL A 338 7.48 -22.83 14.44
C VAL A 338 6.63 -23.68 15.36
N PRO A 339 6.11 -24.83 14.91
CA PRO A 339 5.43 -25.76 15.82
C PRO A 339 6.33 -26.05 17.01
N ALA A 340 5.80 -26.00 18.21
CA ALA A 340 6.52 -26.50 19.38
C ALA A 340 6.73 -28.01 19.16
N GLU A 341 7.99 -28.46 19.21
CA GLU A 341 8.35 -29.89 19.19
C GLU A 341 7.76 -30.63 20.39
#